data_0dd1f4930e964b65d125605a18a54047
#
_entry.id   0dd1f4930e964b65d125605a18a54047
#
_cell.length_a   1.000
_cell.length_b   1.000
_cell.length_c   1.000
_cell.angle_alpha   90.00
_cell.angle_beta   90.00
_cell.angle_gamma   90.00
#
_symmetry.space_group_name_H-M   'P 1'
#
loop_
_entity.id
_entity.type
_entity.pdbx_description
1 polymer ?
#
loop_
_entity_poly.entity_id
_entity_poly.type
_entity_poly.pdbx_seq_one_letter_code
_entity_poly.pdbx_strand_id
1 'polypeptide(L)'
;WAILGTREFMEAYHDMMPDLGMSMTDIFWCLRDFFSLAYAVLAEPVPRAQVYHAHTTGYAMLLGVNAAREHGTRVLLTEHNLYVRDTVNTLLERRLDLNIKLTDYRTFDVTGRERMWMAWWLEMGRLCYPYAYASTYLYPRAITEANELGGDSGRAIVIPNGIVTKEFDASYAARLAAIEEIKKEGADKHLWKLVYIARVVPIK
;
A
#
# COMPACT_ATOMS: atom_id res chain seq x y z
N TRP A 1 7.21 -12.46 23.40
CA TRP A 1 5.88 -12.75 23.99
C TRP A 1 5.79 -12.34 25.46
N ALA A 2 6.89 -12.32 26.22
CA ALA A 2 6.88 -11.95 27.65
C ALA A 2 6.26 -10.55 27.90
N ILE A 3 6.46 -9.61 26.98
CA ILE A 3 5.95 -8.23 27.10
C ILE A 3 4.42 -8.17 27.11
N LEU A 4 3.75 -9.06 26.33
CA LEU A 4 2.29 -9.11 26.22
C LEU A 4 1.60 -9.61 27.50
N GLY A 5 2.36 -10.25 28.39
CA GLY A 5 1.89 -10.74 29.70
C GLY A 5 2.28 -9.84 30.87
N THR A 6 2.89 -8.68 30.62
CA THR A 6 3.22 -7.75 31.70
C THR A 6 1.96 -7.06 32.22
N ARG A 7 2.01 -6.63 33.46
CA ARG A 7 0.90 -5.93 34.10
C ARG A 7 0.57 -4.63 33.35
N GLU A 8 1.56 -3.87 33.02
CA GLU A 8 1.44 -2.59 32.31
C GLU A 8 0.77 -2.76 30.95
N PHE A 9 1.11 -3.84 30.25
CA PHE A 9 0.51 -4.15 28.97
C PHE A 9 -0.96 -4.57 29.10
N MET A 10 -1.28 -5.36 30.13
CA MET A 10 -2.65 -5.77 30.43
C MET A 10 -3.53 -4.60 30.91
N GLU A 11 -2.98 -3.67 31.67
CA GLU A 11 -3.67 -2.43 32.06
C GLU A 11 -3.99 -1.57 30.84
N ALA A 12 -3.03 -1.39 29.90
CA ALA A 12 -3.28 -0.69 28.65
C ALA A 12 -4.38 -1.33 27.79
N TYR A 13 -4.47 -2.66 27.78
CA TYR A 13 -5.57 -3.35 27.06
C TYR A 13 -6.92 -3.10 27.71
N HIS A 14 -6.96 -3.14 29.04
CA HIS A 14 -8.18 -2.86 29.78
C HIS A 14 -8.71 -1.46 29.46
N ASP A 15 -7.82 -0.49 29.37
CA ASP A 15 -8.17 0.89 29.07
C ASP A 15 -8.65 1.09 27.61
N MET A 16 -8.22 0.23 26.70
CA MET A 16 -8.67 0.26 25.29
C MET A 16 -10.06 -0.35 25.08
N MET A 17 -10.52 -1.23 25.97
CA MET A 17 -11.77 -1.98 25.77
C MET A 17 -13.00 -1.10 25.56
N PRO A 18 -13.26 -0.04 26.36
CA PRO A 18 -14.46 0.78 26.20
C PRO A 18 -14.53 1.46 24.84
N ASP A 19 -13.41 1.98 24.35
CA ASP A 19 -13.34 2.74 23.08
C ASP A 19 -13.49 1.84 21.86
N LEU A 20 -13.05 0.58 21.99
CA LEU A 20 -13.10 -0.40 20.89
C LEU A 20 -14.37 -1.24 20.90
N GLY A 21 -15.10 -1.32 22.01
CA GLY A 21 -16.23 -2.23 22.16
C GLY A 21 -15.83 -3.71 21.98
N MET A 22 -14.60 -4.08 22.36
CA MET A 22 -14.03 -5.42 22.20
C MET A 22 -13.75 -6.04 23.56
N SER A 23 -13.77 -7.38 23.61
CA SER A 23 -13.29 -8.10 24.79
C SER A 23 -11.77 -8.01 24.91
N MET A 24 -11.25 -8.14 26.12
CA MET A 24 -9.80 -8.23 26.37
C MET A 24 -9.15 -9.37 25.55
N THR A 25 -9.84 -10.50 25.43
CA THR A 25 -9.38 -11.64 24.64
C THR A 25 -9.23 -11.28 23.15
N ASP A 26 -10.22 -10.58 22.57
CA ASP A 26 -10.15 -10.17 21.17
C ASP A 26 -9.03 -9.18 20.92
N ILE A 27 -8.86 -8.20 21.80
CA ILE A 27 -7.75 -7.23 21.72
C ILE A 27 -6.41 -7.96 21.80
N PHE A 28 -6.24 -8.88 22.75
CA PHE A 28 -5.03 -9.67 22.89
C PHE A 28 -4.70 -10.44 21.60
N TRP A 29 -5.67 -11.11 21.00
CA TRP A 29 -5.44 -11.86 19.77
C TRP A 29 -5.08 -10.95 18.58
N CYS A 30 -5.74 -9.81 18.42
CA CYS A 30 -5.36 -8.83 17.40
C CYS A 30 -3.92 -8.36 17.56
N LEU A 31 -3.52 -7.97 18.78
CA LEU A 31 -2.18 -7.50 19.05
C LEU A 31 -1.13 -8.60 18.88
N ARG A 32 -1.46 -9.83 19.28
CA ARG A 32 -0.61 -10.99 19.01
C ARG A 32 -0.37 -11.17 17.52
N ASP A 33 -1.41 -11.07 16.71
CA ASP A 33 -1.29 -11.22 15.25
C ASP A 33 -0.43 -10.12 14.65
N PHE A 34 -0.62 -8.85 15.06
CA PHE A 34 0.21 -7.73 14.63
C PHE A 34 1.69 -7.95 14.95
N PHE A 35 1.98 -8.19 16.22
CA PHE A 35 3.36 -8.25 16.71
C PHE A 35 4.08 -9.55 16.34
N SER A 36 3.38 -10.67 16.13
CA SER A 36 4.02 -11.93 15.73
C SER A 36 4.83 -11.77 14.46
N LEU A 37 4.23 -11.20 13.43
CA LEU A 37 4.88 -11.03 12.14
C LEU A 37 5.90 -9.87 12.19
N ALA A 38 5.55 -8.76 12.86
CA ALA A 38 6.49 -7.66 13.04
C ALA A 38 7.78 -8.11 13.73
N TYR A 39 7.68 -8.86 14.83
CA TYR A 39 8.86 -9.38 15.53
C TYR A 39 9.62 -10.41 14.71
N ALA A 40 8.95 -11.28 13.98
CA ALA A 40 9.63 -12.21 13.06
C ALA A 40 10.46 -11.47 12.03
N VAL A 41 9.88 -10.44 11.41
CA VAL A 41 10.56 -9.59 10.42
C VAL A 41 11.73 -8.82 11.04
N LEU A 42 11.54 -8.24 12.23
CA LEU A 42 12.59 -7.45 12.91
C LEU A 42 13.72 -8.33 13.47
N ALA A 43 13.45 -9.60 13.77
CA ALA A 43 14.46 -10.54 14.25
C ALA A 43 15.25 -11.22 13.13
N GLU A 44 14.82 -11.07 11.87
CA GLU A 44 15.50 -11.69 10.74
C GLU A 44 16.83 -10.99 10.46
N PRO A 45 17.95 -11.72 10.47
CA PRO A 45 19.25 -11.15 10.13
C PRO A 45 19.30 -10.81 8.64
N VAL A 46 19.60 -9.57 8.32
CA VAL A 46 19.67 -9.09 6.94
C VAL A 46 21.14 -8.90 6.53
N PRO A 47 21.57 -9.44 5.38
CA PRO A 47 22.92 -9.21 4.88
C PRO A 47 23.22 -7.73 4.68
N ARG A 48 24.43 -7.29 4.99
CA ARG A 48 24.83 -5.90 4.77
C ARG A 48 24.81 -5.56 3.29
N ALA A 49 24.13 -4.48 2.94
CA ALA A 49 24.04 -3.94 1.60
C ALA A 49 24.27 -2.43 1.60
N GLN A 50 24.64 -1.85 0.46
CA GLN A 50 24.77 -0.40 0.31
C GLN A 50 23.41 0.31 0.26
N VAL A 51 22.40 -0.38 -0.27
CA VAL A 51 21.02 0.09 -0.40
C VAL A 51 20.08 -1.11 -0.24
N TYR A 52 19.02 -0.92 0.49
CA TYR A 52 17.89 -1.87 0.53
C TYR A 52 16.75 -1.33 -0.31
N HIS A 53 16.03 -2.20 -0.99
CA HIS A 53 14.93 -1.81 -1.86
C HIS A 53 13.67 -2.61 -1.51
N ALA A 54 12.67 -1.94 -0.98
CA ALA A 54 11.35 -2.50 -0.73
C ALA A 54 10.41 -2.21 -1.91
N HIS A 55 9.69 -3.23 -2.36
CA HIS A 55 8.73 -3.10 -3.46
C HIS A 55 7.29 -2.84 -3.00
N THR A 56 7.09 -2.71 -1.71
CA THR A 56 5.83 -2.30 -1.07
C THR A 56 6.11 -1.72 0.31
N THR A 57 5.23 -0.88 0.80
CA THR A 57 5.16 -0.53 2.23
C THR A 57 4.71 -1.75 3.05
N GLY A 58 4.61 -1.63 4.36
CA GLY A 58 4.27 -2.72 5.26
C GLY A 58 5.50 -3.52 5.68
N TYR A 59 5.38 -4.83 5.82
CA TYR A 59 6.45 -5.67 6.39
C TYR A 59 7.73 -5.68 5.56
N ALA A 60 7.64 -5.58 4.23
CA ALA A 60 8.82 -5.49 3.37
C ALA A 60 9.60 -4.19 3.64
N MET A 61 8.90 -3.06 3.75
CA MET A 61 9.54 -1.80 4.10
C MET A 61 10.03 -1.79 5.55
N LEU A 62 9.30 -2.40 6.49
CA LEU A 62 9.73 -2.53 7.88
C LEU A 62 11.07 -3.26 7.98
N LEU A 63 11.24 -4.37 7.24
CA LEU A 63 12.50 -5.09 7.14
C LEU A 63 13.62 -4.20 6.55
N GLY A 64 13.32 -3.51 5.46
CA GLY A 64 14.27 -2.60 4.81
C GLY A 64 14.70 -1.44 5.72
N VAL A 65 13.76 -0.86 6.47
CA VAL A 65 14.06 0.19 7.46
C VAL A 65 14.93 -0.33 8.58
N ASN A 66 14.60 -1.51 9.13
CA ASN A 66 15.40 -2.14 10.17
C ASN A 66 16.83 -2.39 9.71
N ALA A 67 16.99 -3.02 8.55
CA ALA A 67 18.29 -3.31 7.95
C ALA A 67 19.11 -2.03 7.65
N ALA A 68 18.46 -1.02 7.09
CA ALA A 68 19.11 0.26 6.80
C ALA A 68 19.60 0.96 8.07
N ARG A 69 18.84 0.90 9.16
CA ARG A 69 19.26 1.44 10.46
C ARG A 69 20.40 0.67 11.09
N GLU A 70 20.33 -0.67 11.06
CA GLU A 70 21.37 -1.55 11.61
C GLU A 70 22.72 -1.33 10.91
N HIS A 71 22.71 -1.19 9.60
CA HIS A 71 23.92 -1.09 8.79
C HIS A 71 24.32 0.34 8.42
N GLY A 72 23.58 1.37 8.83
CA GLY A 72 23.86 2.78 8.54
C GLY A 72 23.73 3.11 7.05
N THR A 73 22.78 2.49 6.34
CA THR A 73 22.58 2.63 4.90
C THR A 73 21.24 3.25 4.55
N ARG A 74 20.81 3.15 3.29
CA ARG A 74 19.57 3.76 2.78
C ARG A 74 18.58 2.71 2.36
N VAL A 75 17.27 3.04 2.46
CA VAL A 75 16.19 2.24 1.91
C VAL A 75 15.47 3.00 0.82
N LEU A 76 15.23 2.34 -0.32
CA LEU A 76 14.37 2.81 -1.39
C LEU A 76 13.03 2.09 -1.30
N LEU A 77 11.97 2.79 -1.66
CA LEU A 77 10.62 2.24 -1.73
C LEU A 77 10.09 2.35 -3.16
N THR A 78 9.51 1.28 -3.68
CA THR A 78 8.71 1.31 -4.91
C THR A 78 7.28 0.89 -4.57
N GLU A 79 6.32 1.77 -4.84
CA GLU A 79 4.89 1.47 -4.70
C GLU A 79 4.28 1.24 -6.10
N HIS A 80 3.99 -0.02 -6.41
CA HIS A 80 3.22 -0.35 -7.62
C HIS A 80 1.73 0.01 -7.46
N ASN A 81 1.24 -0.06 -6.28
CA ASN A 81 -0.03 0.50 -5.75
C ASN A 81 0.24 0.93 -4.30
N LEU A 82 -0.65 1.70 -3.75
CA LEU A 82 -0.49 2.14 -2.35
C LEU A 82 -0.91 1.00 -1.42
N TYR A 83 0.05 0.18 -1.03
CA TYR A 83 -0.17 -1.07 -0.31
C TYR A 83 -0.97 -0.86 0.99
N VAL A 84 -0.66 0.17 1.76
CA VAL A 84 -1.39 0.49 3.00
C VAL A 84 -2.86 0.80 2.71
N ARG A 85 -3.14 1.69 1.75
CA ARG A 85 -4.50 2.04 1.31
C ARG A 85 -5.27 0.80 0.84
N ASP A 86 -4.66 0.03 -0.04
CA ASP A 86 -5.31 -1.12 -0.67
C ASP A 86 -5.58 -2.22 0.35
N THR A 87 -4.69 -2.41 1.32
CA THR A 87 -4.90 -3.37 2.41
C THR A 87 -6.06 -2.95 3.31
N VAL A 88 -6.13 -1.67 3.70
CA VAL A 88 -7.24 -1.14 4.49
C VAL A 88 -8.57 -1.26 3.73
N ASN A 89 -8.61 -0.90 2.46
CA ASN A 89 -9.82 -1.03 1.65
C ASN A 89 -10.27 -2.49 1.50
N THR A 90 -9.32 -3.40 1.30
CA THR A 90 -9.61 -4.84 1.22
C THR A 90 -10.15 -5.37 2.55
N LEU A 91 -9.53 -4.98 3.66
CA LEU A 91 -9.95 -5.37 5.01
C LEU A 91 -11.40 -4.94 5.30
N LEU A 92 -11.78 -3.76 4.85
CA LEU A 92 -13.10 -3.19 5.07
C LEU A 92 -14.13 -3.62 4.00
N GLU A 93 -13.75 -4.49 3.06
CA GLU A 93 -14.58 -4.83 1.89
C GLU A 93 -15.07 -3.58 1.14
N ARG A 94 -14.27 -2.52 1.15
CA ARG A 94 -14.56 -1.24 0.53
C ARG A 94 -14.07 -1.20 -0.91
N ARG A 95 -14.48 -0.16 -1.64
CA ARG A 95 -13.96 0.09 -2.98
C ARG A 95 -12.50 0.51 -2.92
N LEU A 96 -11.67 -0.01 -3.82
CA LEU A 96 -10.24 0.31 -3.87
C LEU A 96 -9.95 1.76 -4.31
N ASP A 97 -10.94 2.47 -4.82
CA ASP A 97 -10.85 3.89 -5.19
C ASP A 97 -11.05 4.86 -4.03
N LEU A 98 -11.40 4.36 -2.84
CA LEU A 98 -11.47 5.21 -1.66
C LEU A 98 -10.08 5.69 -1.26
N ASN A 99 -9.96 7.01 -1.15
CA ASN A 99 -8.79 7.62 -0.55
C ASN A 99 -8.83 7.42 0.97
N ILE A 100 -7.77 6.87 1.53
CA ILE A 100 -7.63 6.58 2.97
C ILE A 100 -6.54 7.49 3.54
N LYS A 101 -6.83 8.11 4.70
CA LYS A 101 -5.94 8.99 5.42
C LYS A 101 -5.48 8.37 6.74
N LEU A 102 -4.37 8.82 7.27
CA LEU A 102 -3.78 8.31 8.52
C LEU A 102 -4.72 8.34 9.73
N THR A 103 -5.68 9.26 9.73
CA THR A 103 -6.60 9.45 10.87
C THR A 103 -7.95 8.76 10.71
N ASP A 104 -8.22 8.15 9.56
CA ASP A 104 -9.55 7.63 9.23
C ASP A 104 -10.01 6.49 10.15
N TYR A 105 -9.09 5.72 10.72
CA TYR A 105 -9.43 4.70 11.72
C TYR A 105 -10.16 5.25 12.95
N ARG A 106 -10.06 6.57 13.21
CA ARG A 106 -10.73 7.25 14.33
C ARG A 106 -12.16 7.66 14.03
N THR A 107 -12.47 7.91 12.77
CA THR A 107 -13.71 8.54 12.32
C THR A 107 -14.63 7.61 11.55
N PHE A 108 -14.13 6.53 10.98
CA PHE A 108 -14.94 5.57 10.25
C PHE A 108 -15.88 4.80 11.18
N ASP A 109 -17.12 4.62 10.72
CA ASP A 109 -18.08 3.73 11.36
C ASP A 109 -17.75 2.28 11.03
N VAL A 110 -16.96 1.68 11.90
CA VAL A 110 -16.40 0.33 11.78
C VAL A 110 -16.38 -0.36 13.14
N THR A 111 -16.32 -1.68 13.13
CA THR A 111 -16.16 -2.47 14.37
C THR A 111 -14.81 -2.18 15.03
N GLY A 112 -14.70 -2.46 16.33
CA GLY A 112 -13.43 -2.32 17.06
C GLY A 112 -12.29 -3.13 16.44
N ARG A 113 -12.58 -4.34 15.96
CA ARG A 113 -11.59 -5.19 15.27
C ARG A 113 -11.09 -4.54 13.97
N GLU A 114 -12.00 -4.07 13.12
CA GLU A 114 -11.62 -3.36 11.89
C GLU A 114 -10.84 -2.08 12.20
N ARG A 115 -11.24 -1.34 13.24
CA ARG A 115 -10.52 -0.15 13.70
C ARG A 115 -9.08 -0.46 14.11
N MET A 116 -8.85 -1.54 14.85
CA MET A 116 -7.51 -1.98 15.22
C MET A 116 -6.66 -2.35 14.00
N TRP A 117 -7.22 -3.11 13.05
CA TRP A 117 -6.52 -3.47 11.82
C TRP A 117 -6.24 -2.27 10.92
N MET A 118 -7.18 -1.33 10.79
CA MET A 118 -6.95 -0.06 10.10
C MET A 118 -5.79 0.70 10.74
N ALA A 119 -5.85 0.89 12.06
CA ALA A 119 -4.82 1.60 12.80
C ALA A 119 -3.45 0.96 12.60
N TRP A 120 -3.35 -0.37 12.67
CA TRP A 120 -2.12 -1.10 12.43
C TRP A 120 -1.49 -0.78 11.06
N TRP A 121 -2.28 -0.86 9.99
CA TRP A 121 -1.76 -0.61 8.65
C TRP A 121 -1.44 0.86 8.40
N LEU A 122 -2.26 1.77 8.87
CA LEU A 122 -2.02 3.22 8.73
C LEU A 122 -0.78 3.65 9.52
N GLU A 123 -0.63 3.17 10.75
CA GLU A 123 0.57 3.44 11.55
C GLU A 123 1.83 2.77 10.98
N MET A 124 1.70 1.64 10.30
CA MET A 124 2.81 1.05 9.54
C MET A 124 3.27 1.98 8.41
N GLY A 125 2.34 2.60 7.69
CA GLY A 125 2.66 3.62 6.70
C GLY A 125 3.38 4.81 7.35
N ARG A 126 2.80 5.37 8.39
CA ARG A 126 3.37 6.49 9.15
C ARG A 126 4.78 6.18 9.68
N LEU A 127 5.01 4.95 10.12
CA LEU A 127 6.32 4.51 10.60
C LEU A 127 7.33 4.36 9.46
N CYS A 128 6.93 3.81 8.33
CA CYS A 128 7.86 3.38 7.27
C CYS A 128 8.19 4.48 6.25
N TYR A 129 7.20 5.22 5.77
CA TYR A 129 7.40 6.21 4.70
C TYR A 129 8.50 7.26 4.99
N PRO A 130 8.60 7.84 6.21
CA PRO A 130 9.61 8.86 6.49
C PRO A 130 11.06 8.34 6.38
N TYR A 131 11.27 7.04 6.48
CA TYR A 131 12.61 6.43 6.35
C TYR A 131 13.02 6.16 4.90
N ALA A 132 12.12 6.24 3.93
CA ALA A 132 12.48 6.12 2.54
C ALA A 132 13.41 7.25 2.13
N TYR A 133 14.59 6.90 1.63
CA TYR A 133 15.51 7.88 1.03
C TYR A 133 14.93 8.48 -0.25
N ALA A 134 14.27 7.64 -1.05
CA ALA A 134 13.41 8.03 -2.17
C ALA A 134 12.30 7.01 -2.32
N SER A 135 11.15 7.48 -2.81
CA SER A 135 9.99 6.64 -3.11
C SER A 135 9.60 6.77 -4.58
N THR A 136 9.35 5.65 -5.25
CA THR A 136 8.91 5.65 -6.64
C THR A 136 7.45 5.19 -6.74
N TYR A 137 6.70 5.84 -7.63
CA TYR A 137 5.29 5.61 -7.88
C TYR A 137 5.02 5.48 -9.37
N LEU A 138 3.97 4.77 -9.76
CA LEU A 138 3.65 4.56 -11.18
C LEU A 138 2.98 5.77 -11.85
N TYR A 139 2.34 6.64 -11.08
CA TYR A 139 1.59 7.80 -11.58
C TYR A 139 1.56 8.95 -10.56
N PRO A 140 1.40 10.22 -11.04
CA PRO A 140 1.51 11.40 -10.16
C PRO A 140 0.50 11.43 -9.01
N ARG A 141 -0.75 11.02 -9.24
CA ARG A 141 -1.79 11.01 -8.21
C ARG A 141 -1.42 10.13 -7.00
N ALA A 142 -0.68 9.03 -7.22
CA ALA A 142 -0.22 8.18 -6.13
C ALA A 142 0.66 8.91 -5.12
N ILE A 143 1.42 9.93 -5.55
CA ILE A 143 2.22 10.77 -4.64
C ILE A 143 1.32 11.53 -3.67
N THR A 144 0.26 12.16 -4.19
CA THR A 144 -0.70 12.90 -3.35
C THR A 144 -1.37 11.99 -2.33
N GLU A 145 -1.81 10.80 -2.77
CA GLU A 145 -2.45 9.83 -1.88
C GLU A 145 -1.46 9.25 -0.87
N ALA A 146 -0.19 9.00 -1.26
CA ALA A 146 0.85 8.54 -0.37
C ALA A 146 1.21 9.56 0.72
N ASN A 147 1.17 10.86 0.41
CA ASN A 147 1.40 11.92 1.39
C ASN A 147 0.35 11.88 2.52
N GLU A 148 -0.89 11.53 2.21
CA GLU A 148 -1.94 11.36 3.22
C GLU A 148 -1.73 10.13 4.11
N LEU A 149 -0.83 9.23 3.71
CA LEU A 149 -0.43 8.02 4.44
C LEU A 149 0.96 8.15 5.10
N GLY A 150 1.54 9.35 5.10
CA GLY A 150 2.84 9.63 5.70
C GLY A 150 4.01 9.72 4.72
N GLY A 151 3.76 9.67 3.41
CA GLY A 151 4.77 9.85 2.37
C GLY A 151 5.34 11.26 2.32
N ASP A 152 6.43 11.43 1.59
CA ASP A 152 7.11 12.71 1.37
C ASP A 152 7.21 12.99 -0.14
N SER A 153 6.46 13.97 -0.62
CA SER A 153 6.48 14.38 -2.03
C SER A 153 7.84 14.92 -2.49
N GLY A 154 8.65 15.48 -1.58
CA GLY A 154 9.99 15.96 -1.88
C GLY A 154 10.98 14.85 -2.22
N ARG A 155 10.66 13.61 -1.91
CA ARG A 155 11.46 12.40 -2.19
C ARG A 155 10.76 11.45 -3.16
N ALA A 156 9.67 11.88 -3.78
CA ALA A 156 8.84 11.07 -4.65
C ALA A 156 9.23 11.23 -6.12
N ILE A 157 9.30 10.11 -6.84
CA ILE A 157 9.65 10.04 -8.26
C ILE A 157 8.58 9.22 -8.97
N VAL A 158 8.08 9.70 -10.10
CA VAL A 158 7.16 8.92 -10.96
C VAL A 158 7.97 8.09 -11.94
N ILE A 159 7.84 6.78 -11.85
CA ILE A 159 8.44 5.81 -12.78
C ILE A 159 7.32 4.88 -13.28
N PRO A 160 6.68 5.18 -14.41
CA PRO A 160 5.64 4.31 -14.98
C PRO A 160 6.17 2.92 -15.32
N ASN A 161 5.28 1.93 -15.33
CA ASN A 161 5.62 0.61 -15.82
C ASN A 161 6.04 0.70 -17.30
N GLY A 162 7.12 0.01 -17.63
CA GLY A 162 7.59 -0.13 -19.01
C GLY A 162 6.98 -1.31 -19.71
N ILE A 163 6.97 -1.24 -21.04
CA ILE A 163 6.60 -2.34 -21.94
C ILE A 163 7.58 -2.40 -23.11
N VAL A 164 7.84 -3.59 -23.60
CA VAL A 164 8.63 -3.77 -24.83
C VAL A 164 7.75 -3.40 -26.03
N THR A 165 7.91 -2.18 -26.53
CA THR A 165 7.07 -1.64 -27.60
C THR A 165 7.28 -2.31 -28.93
N LYS A 166 8.49 -2.81 -29.21
CA LYS A 166 8.86 -3.43 -30.50
C LYS A 166 7.94 -4.57 -30.92
N GLU A 167 7.39 -5.32 -29.97
CA GLU A 167 6.45 -6.41 -30.23
C GLU A 167 5.09 -5.91 -30.76
N PHE A 168 4.81 -4.63 -30.61
CA PHE A 168 3.55 -3.98 -30.97
C PHE A 168 3.65 -3.08 -32.19
N ASP A 169 4.83 -2.94 -32.80
CA ASP A 169 5.06 -1.99 -33.93
C ASP A 169 4.12 -2.26 -35.10
N ALA A 170 3.92 -3.52 -35.50
CA ALA A 170 3.00 -3.88 -36.55
C ALA A 170 1.55 -3.54 -36.23
N SER A 171 1.11 -3.81 -35.01
CA SER A 171 -0.25 -3.49 -34.53
C SER A 171 -0.46 -1.99 -34.43
N TYR A 172 0.58 -1.24 -34.05
CA TYR A 172 0.54 0.22 -33.99
C TYR A 172 0.42 0.83 -35.36
N ALA A 173 1.20 0.36 -36.34
CA ALA A 173 1.11 0.80 -37.73
C ALA A 173 -0.27 0.52 -38.33
N ALA A 174 -0.81 -0.67 -38.12
CA ALA A 174 -2.16 -1.04 -38.55
C ALA A 174 -3.24 -0.14 -37.93
N ARG A 175 -3.09 0.20 -36.67
CA ARG A 175 -3.99 1.13 -35.95
C ARG A 175 -3.95 2.54 -36.55
N LEU A 176 -2.76 3.05 -36.83
CA LEU A 176 -2.63 4.38 -37.47
C LEU A 176 -3.30 4.42 -38.83
N ALA A 177 -3.11 3.40 -39.66
CA ALA A 177 -3.77 3.29 -40.97
C ALA A 177 -5.30 3.28 -40.81
N ALA A 178 -5.84 2.48 -39.89
CA ALA A 178 -7.27 2.44 -39.61
C ALA A 178 -7.83 3.79 -39.14
N ILE A 179 -7.10 4.53 -38.30
CA ILE A 179 -7.50 5.89 -37.87
C ILE A 179 -7.59 6.85 -39.08
N GLU A 180 -6.65 6.80 -40.00
CA GLU A 180 -6.68 7.66 -41.19
C GLU A 180 -7.87 7.32 -42.12
N GLU A 181 -8.24 6.05 -42.26
CA GLU A 181 -9.45 5.65 -42.99
C GLU A 181 -10.73 6.19 -42.32
N ILE A 182 -10.85 6.04 -40.98
CA ILE A 182 -11.98 6.58 -40.22
C ILE A 182 -12.11 8.10 -40.40
N LYS A 183 -11.00 8.83 -40.39
CA LYS A 183 -11.01 10.28 -40.64
C LYS A 183 -11.54 10.64 -42.03
N LYS A 184 -11.21 9.83 -43.04
CA LYS A 184 -11.70 10.04 -44.42
C LYS A 184 -13.19 9.74 -44.56
N GLU A 185 -13.69 8.71 -43.91
CA GLU A 185 -15.10 8.31 -43.95
C GLU A 185 -16.02 9.22 -43.11
N GLY A 186 -15.48 9.92 -42.16
CA GLY A 186 -16.21 10.70 -41.14
C GLY A 186 -16.55 9.87 -39.92
N ALA A 187 -16.18 10.38 -38.75
CA ALA A 187 -16.29 9.66 -37.46
C ALA A 187 -17.74 9.32 -37.07
N ASP A 188 -18.70 10.08 -37.52
CA ASP A 188 -20.15 9.89 -37.34
C ASP A 188 -20.74 8.69 -38.09
N LYS A 189 -20.05 8.23 -39.12
CA LYS A 189 -20.44 7.06 -39.96
C LYS A 189 -19.77 5.79 -39.48
N HIS A 190 -18.76 5.89 -38.63
CA HIS A 190 -17.99 4.75 -38.19
C HIS A 190 -18.67 3.99 -37.05
N LEU A 191 -18.76 2.66 -37.17
CA LEU A 191 -19.21 1.78 -36.10
C LEU A 191 -18.08 1.55 -35.10
N TRP A 192 -18.17 2.21 -33.94
CA TRP A 192 -17.19 2.05 -32.87
C TRP A 192 -17.36 0.72 -32.15
N LYS A 193 -16.25 0.00 -31.95
CA LYS A 193 -16.19 -1.21 -31.16
C LYS A 193 -15.52 -0.91 -29.81
N LEU A 194 -16.22 -1.10 -28.72
CA LEU A 194 -15.68 -0.99 -27.38
C LEU A 194 -15.26 -2.36 -26.89
N VAL A 195 -14.02 -2.46 -26.42
CA VAL A 195 -13.46 -3.70 -25.85
C VAL A 195 -12.96 -3.42 -24.45
N TYR A 196 -13.37 -4.25 -23.52
CA TYR A 196 -12.88 -4.24 -22.14
C TYR A 196 -12.11 -5.51 -21.87
N ILE A 197 -10.81 -5.37 -21.55
CA ILE A 197 -9.92 -6.50 -21.23
C ILE A 197 -9.42 -6.31 -19.79
N ALA A 198 -9.87 -7.18 -18.90
CA ALA A 198 -9.46 -7.15 -17.49
C ALA A 198 -9.54 -8.52 -16.85
N ARG A 199 -8.90 -8.66 -15.72
CA ARG A 199 -9.14 -9.83 -14.86
C ARG A 199 -10.57 -9.76 -14.30
N VAL A 200 -11.28 -10.90 -14.33
CA VAL A 200 -12.59 -11.02 -13.70
C VAL A 200 -12.37 -11.37 -12.23
N VAL A 201 -12.47 -10.35 -11.39
CA VAL A 201 -12.30 -10.48 -9.92
C VAL A 201 -13.36 -9.63 -9.22
N PRO A 202 -13.77 -9.98 -7.99
CA PRO A 202 -14.85 -9.27 -7.29
C PRO A 202 -14.62 -7.77 -7.05
N ILE A 203 -13.35 -7.33 -7.08
CA ILE A 203 -12.94 -5.94 -6.81
C ILE A 203 -12.91 -5.06 -8.07
N LYS A 204 -13.34 -5.57 -9.22
CA LYS A 204 -13.33 -4.85 -10.50
C LYS A 204 -14.68 -4.86 -11.18
#